data_80d62373625b5916a7410fa24135b07a
#
_entry.id   80d62373625b5916a7410fa24135b07a
#
_cell.length_a   1.000
_cell.length_b   1.000
_cell.length_c   1.000
_cell.angle_alpha   90.00
_cell.angle_beta   90.00
_cell.angle_gamma   90.00
#
_symmetry.space_group_name_H-M   'P 1'
#
loop_
_entity.id
_entity.type
_entity.pdbx_description
1 polymer ?
#
loop_
_entity_poly.entity_id
_entity_poly.type
_entity_poly.pdbx_seq_one_letter_code
_entity_poly.pdbx_strand_id
1 'polypeptide(L)'
;MQIQQASREQLENWRKELRAQYADYQQRKLALDLTRGKPSAEQLALSDALDGNLHGNYTLDNTDLRNYGGLEGLPSARKLGAALLGLDPAEVIAGGNSSLTRMYQAMHYAWMLGPDGKSAWRSESSVKFLCPSPGYDRHFAICEQFGIEMIPVRLTDNGPDMAQVEALIKADASIKGMWCVPKYSNPTGCVYSAETVDRIAALGKIAAPNFRVFWDN
;
A
#
# COMPACT_ATOMS: atom_id res chain seq x y z
N MET A 1 -29.44 -4.09 -9.04
CA MET A 1 -30.40 -5.23 -8.95
C MET A 1 -29.66 -6.42 -8.33
N GLN A 2 -30.25 -7.07 -7.33
CA GLN A 2 -29.66 -8.29 -6.78
C GLN A 2 -30.15 -9.50 -7.59
N ILE A 3 -29.21 -10.23 -8.20
CA ILE A 3 -29.51 -11.36 -9.10
C ILE A 3 -30.45 -12.40 -8.45
N GLN A 4 -30.25 -12.64 -7.15
CA GLN A 4 -31.01 -13.65 -6.37
C GLN A 4 -32.49 -13.29 -6.20
N GLN A 5 -32.88 -12.03 -6.40
CA GLN A 5 -34.26 -11.52 -6.21
C GLN A 5 -34.95 -11.20 -7.54
N ALA A 6 -34.26 -11.35 -8.66
CA ALA A 6 -34.78 -10.99 -9.96
C ALA A 6 -35.60 -12.13 -10.57
N SER A 7 -36.74 -11.77 -11.20
CA SER A 7 -37.51 -12.74 -11.98
C SER A 7 -36.75 -13.19 -13.25
N ARG A 8 -37.15 -14.33 -13.81
CA ARG A 8 -36.54 -14.83 -15.07
C ARG A 8 -36.64 -13.80 -16.20
N GLU A 9 -37.77 -13.13 -16.34
CA GLU A 9 -37.98 -12.10 -17.35
C GLU A 9 -37.03 -10.91 -17.14
N GLN A 10 -36.85 -10.46 -15.90
CA GLN A 10 -35.90 -9.38 -15.55
C GLN A 10 -34.47 -9.78 -15.90
N LEU A 11 -34.08 -11.01 -15.61
CA LEU A 11 -32.73 -11.51 -15.96
C LEU A 11 -32.53 -11.63 -17.47
N GLU A 12 -33.54 -12.05 -18.21
CA GLU A 12 -33.48 -12.16 -19.68
C GLU A 12 -33.36 -10.77 -20.33
N ASN A 13 -34.11 -9.78 -19.87
CA ASN A 13 -34.02 -8.40 -20.33
C ASN A 13 -32.64 -7.82 -20.00
N TRP A 14 -32.18 -7.96 -18.78
CA TRP A 14 -30.86 -7.49 -18.38
C TRP A 14 -29.73 -8.14 -19.19
N ARG A 15 -29.82 -9.46 -19.44
CA ARG A 15 -28.88 -10.16 -20.33
C ARG A 15 -28.86 -9.56 -21.72
N LYS A 16 -30.03 -9.21 -22.27
CA LYS A 16 -30.14 -8.59 -23.60
C LYS A 16 -29.47 -7.22 -23.63
N GLU A 17 -29.70 -6.39 -22.62
CA GLU A 17 -29.07 -5.07 -22.47
C GLU A 17 -27.55 -5.19 -22.35
N LEU A 18 -27.04 -6.06 -21.49
CA LEU A 18 -25.61 -6.26 -21.30
C LEU A 18 -24.93 -6.77 -22.58
N ARG A 19 -25.58 -7.65 -23.33
CA ARG A 19 -25.07 -8.11 -24.62
C ARG A 19 -24.99 -6.99 -25.65
N ALA A 20 -25.99 -6.10 -25.68
CA ALA A 20 -25.97 -4.94 -26.56
C ALA A 20 -24.85 -3.97 -26.19
N GLN A 21 -24.65 -3.67 -24.91
CA GLN A 21 -23.56 -2.85 -24.40
C GLN A 21 -22.20 -3.46 -24.75
N TYR A 22 -22.04 -4.76 -24.53
CA TYR A 22 -20.79 -5.46 -24.85
C TYR A 22 -20.48 -5.42 -26.36
N ALA A 23 -21.49 -5.61 -27.21
CA ALA A 23 -21.33 -5.51 -28.66
C ALA A 23 -20.92 -4.08 -29.10
N ASP A 24 -21.49 -3.05 -28.45
CA ASP A 24 -21.07 -1.65 -28.68
C ASP A 24 -19.60 -1.43 -28.32
N TYR A 25 -19.16 -1.90 -27.15
CA TYR A 25 -17.74 -1.82 -26.76
C TYR A 25 -16.83 -2.55 -27.76
N GLN A 26 -17.23 -3.72 -28.24
CA GLN A 26 -16.45 -4.44 -29.26
C GLN A 26 -16.34 -3.66 -30.58
N GLN A 27 -17.41 -2.99 -30.99
CA GLN A 27 -17.41 -2.16 -32.20
C GLN A 27 -16.51 -0.94 -32.11
N ARG A 28 -16.35 -0.38 -30.90
CA ARG A 28 -15.44 0.76 -30.65
C ARG A 28 -13.96 0.41 -30.82
N LYS A 29 -13.60 -0.87 -30.91
CA LYS A 29 -12.23 -1.35 -31.09
C LYS A 29 -11.26 -0.71 -30.08
N LEU A 30 -11.68 -0.61 -28.82
CA LEU A 30 -10.89 0.01 -27.76
C LEU A 30 -9.60 -0.81 -27.54
N ALA A 31 -8.45 -0.15 -27.68
CA ALA A 31 -7.13 -0.73 -27.37
C ALA A 31 -6.74 -0.38 -25.91
N LEU A 32 -7.53 -0.86 -24.94
CA LEU A 32 -7.29 -0.62 -23.51
C LEU A 32 -6.58 -1.82 -22.90
N ASP A 33 -5.45 -1.55 -22.24
CA ASP A 33 -4.74 -2.52 -21.43
C ASP A 33 -5.05 -2.27 -19.95
N LEU A 34 -5.83 -3.15 -19.33
CA LEU A 34 -6.19 -3.11 -17.92
C LEU A 34 -5.33 -4.07 -17.07
N THR A 35 -4.34 -4.72 -17.66
CA THR A 35 -3.52 -5.72 -16.97
C THR A 35 -2.50 -5.08 -16.03
N ARG A 36 -2.13 -3.83 -16.28
CA ARG A 36 -1.22 -3.05 -15.44
C ARG A 36 -1.57 -1.56 -15.44
N GLY A 37 -1.66 -0.97 -14.25
CA GLY A 37 -1.66 0.48 -14.09
C GLY A 37 -0.26 1.04 -14.42
N LYS A 38 -0.17 1.79 -15.52
CA LYS A 38 1.06 2.51 -15.92
C LYS A 38 0.71 3.96 -16.21
N PRO A 39 1.60 4.92 -15.88
CA PRO A 39 1.43 6.29 -16.32
C PRO A 39 1.35 6.36 -17.86
N SER A 40 0.49 7.24 -18.38
CA SER A 40 0.43 7.53 -19.82
C SER A 40 1.70 8.28 -20.27
N ALA A 41 1.93 8.33 -21.58
CA ALA A 41 3.06 9.09 -22.14
C ALA A 41 2.99 10.58 -21.74
N GLU A 42 1.79 11.16 -21.69
CA GLU A 42 1.59 12.57 -21.28
C GLU A 42 1.91 12.78 -19.80
N GLN A 43 1.57 11.80 -18.92
CA GLN A 43 1.95 11.85 -17.52
C GLN A 43 3.47 11.70 -17.33
N LEU A 44 4.13 10.86 -18.12
CA LEU A 44 5.59 10.71 -18.09
C LEU A 44 6.30 11.98 -18.59
N ALA A 45 5.75 12.64 -19.60
CA ALA A 45 6.29 13.89 -20.14
C ALA A 45 6.36 15.03 -19.12
N LEU A 46 5.58 14.99 -18.02
CA LEU A 46 5.69 15.96 -16.93
C LEU A 46 7.09 15.97 -16.28
N SER A 47 7.85 14.89 -16.40
CA SER A 47 9.21 14.79 -15.86
C SER A 47 10.32 15.01 -16.89
N ASP A 48 10.01 15.29 -18.15
CA ASP A 48 11.02 15.49 -19.21
C ASP A 48 11.99 16.61 -18.89
N ALA A 49 11.52 17.67 -18.19
CA ALA A 49 12.36 18.78 -17.75
C ALA A 49 13.43 18.40 -16.71
N LEU A 50 13.36 17.19 -16.15
CA LEU A 50 14.38 16.67 -15.22
C LEU A 50 15.61 16.14 -15.97
N ASP A 51 15.47 15.82 -17.26
CA ASP A 51 16.58 15.32 -18.06
C ASP A 51 17.69 16.37 -18.20
N GLY A 52 18.91 15.96 -17.96
CA GLY A 52 20.07 16.81 -18.05
C GLY A 52 20.22 17.90 -16.97
N ASN A 53 19.31 18.00 -16.00
CA ASN A 53 19.31 19.05 -14.96
C ASN A 53 20.60 19.14 -14.14
N LEU A 54 21.38 18.08 -14.06
CA LEU A 54 22.64 18.09 -13.35
C LEU A 54 23.71 18.97 -14.07
N HIS A 55 23.62 19.14 -15.38
CA HIS A 55 24.55 19.95 -16.20
C HIS A 55 26.02 19.74 -15.84
N GLY A 56 26.41 18.51 -15.45
CA GLY A 56 27.77 18.22 -14.96
C GLY A 56 28.02 18.62 -13.50
N ASN A 57 27.06 19.20 -12.81
CA ASN A 57 27.15 19.48 -11.38
C ASN A 57 26.71 18.25 -10.57
N TYR A 58 27.66 17.53 -10.04
CA TYR A 58 27.43 16.34 -9.24
C TYR A 58 27.60 16.57 -7.72
N THR A 59 27.68 17.83 -7.29
CA THR A 59 27.82 18.14 -5.87
C THR A 59 26.50 18.69 -5.32
N LEU A 60 25.97 18.03 -4.31
CA LEU A 60 24.79 18.46 -3.57
C LEU A 60 25.00 18.19 -2.08
N ASP A 61 24.57 19.11 -1.22
CA ASP A 61 24.73 18.99 0.25
C ASP A 61 26.22 18.75 0.63
N ASN A 62 27.17 19.39 -0.08
CA ASN A 62 28.63 19.19 0.06
C ASN A 62 29.08 17.73 -0.20
N THR A 63 28.30 16.96 -0.92
CA THR A 63 28.58 15.56 -1.24
C THR A 63 28.69 15.39 -2.75
N ASP A 64 29.74 14.71 -3.24
CA ASP A 64 29.78 14.24 -4.62
C ASP A 64 28.84 13.05 -4.80
N LEU A 65 27.78 13.26 -5.61
CA LEU A 65 26.71 12.27 -5.82
C LEU A 65 27.19 10.96 -6.48
N ARG A 66 28.40 10.94 -7.02
CA ARG A 66 29.03 9.76 -7.63
C ARG A 66 29.77 8.91 -6.61
N ASN A 67 29.92 9.37 -5.37
CA ASN A 67 30.63 8.71 -4.30
C ASN A 67 29.66 8.07 -3.29
N TYR A 68 30.20 7.40 -2.28
CA TYR A 68 29.41 6.86 -1.17
C TYR A 68 28.65 7.98 -0.45
N GLY A 69 27.36 7.76 -0.22
CA GLY A 69 26.49 8.68 0.50
C GLY A 69 26.23 8.29 1.95
N GLY A 70 25.45 9.10 2.64
CA GLY A 70 24.94 8.78 3.98
C GLY A 70 23.93 7.63 3.93
N LEU A 71 23.84 6.85 5.02
CA LEU A 71 22.96 5.68 5.12
C LEU A 71 21.46 6.03 5.01
N GLU A 72 21.11 7.25 5.43
CA GLU A 72 19.71 7.73 5.44
C GLU A 72 19.32 8.49 4.17
N GLY A 73 20.26 8.69 3.25
CA GLY A 73 20.09 9.49 2.04
C GLY A 73 20.51 10.95 2.23
N LEU A 74 20.51 11.70 1.14
CA LEU A 74 20.91 13.12 1.14
C LEU A 74 19.95 13.96 1.99
N PRO A 75 20.44 14.96 2.73
CA PRO A 75 19.60 15.87 3.52
C PRO A 75 18.51 16.55 2.70
N SER A 76 18.81 16.99 1.48
CA SER A 76 17.83 17.60 0.57
C SER A 76 16.76 16.61 0.11
N ALA A 77 17.12 15.35 -0.17
CA ALA A 77 16.16 14.30 -0.52
C ALA A 77 15.23 13.97 0.66
N ARG A 78 15.76 13.90 1.87
CA ARG A 78 14.98 13.71 3.10
C ARG A 78 14.01 14.87 3.36
N LYS A 79 14.47 16.13 3.16
CA LYS A 79 13.60 17.30 3.25
C LYS A 79 12.46 17.28 2.23
N LEU A 80 12.75 16.87 0.99
CA LEU A 80 11.74 16.72 -0.05
C LEU A 80 10.72 15.65 0.35
N GLY A 81 11.17 14.47 0.77
CA GLY A 81 10.30 13.41 1.25
C GLY A 81 9.43 13.84 2.44
N ALA A 82 10.02 14.54 3.40
CA ALA A 82 9.31 15.10 4.55
C ALA A 82 8.19 16.07 4.14
N ALA A 83 8.50 16.98 3.21
CA ALA A 83 7.49 17.92 2.70
C ALA A 83 6.32 17.21 1.99
N LEU A 84 6.61 16.14 1.23
CA LEU A 84 5.58 15.36 0.55
C LEU A 84 4.70 14.54 1.51
N LEU A 85 5.29 14.05 2.61
CA LEU A 85 4.62 13.17 3.57
C LEU A 85 4.05 13.91 4.79
N GLY A 86 4.39 15.19 4.96
CA GLY A 86 4.01 15.97 6.16
C GLY A 86 4.73 15.51 7.43
N LEU A 87 6.01 15.11 7.32
CA LEU A 87 6.84 14.58 8.39
C LEU A 87 8.02 15.50 8.72
N ASP A 88 8.73 15.21 9.83
CA ASP A 88 10.04 15.79 10.08
C ASP A 88 11.11 15.10 9.20
N PRO A 89 12.08 15.82 8.62
CA PRO A 89 13.18 15.20 7.88
C PRO A 89 13.97 14.14 8.66
N ALA A 90 14.00 14.22 9.99
CA ALA A 90 14.62 13.20 10.84
C ALA A 90 13.88 11.84 10.81
N GLU A 91 12.61 11.84 10.45
CA GLU A 91 11.78 10.63 10.34
C GLU A 91 11.81 10.01 8.92
N VAL A 92 12.57 10.60 7.99
CA VAL A 92 12.62 10.17 6.60
C VAL A 92 13.96 9.53 6.26
N ILE A 93 13.90 8.36 5.64
CA ILE A 93 15.04 7.70 4.99
C ILE A 93 14.78 7.69 3.49
N ALA A 94 15.66 8.31 2.70
CA ALA A 94 15.58 8.28 1.25
C ALA A 94 16.21 6.98 0.71
N GLY A 95 15.42 6.21 0.02
CA GLY A 95 15.86 4.91 -0.52
C GLY A 95 15.69 4.81 -2.03
N GLY A 96 15.69 3.57 -2.54
CA GLY A 96 15.46 3.30 -3.96
C GLY A 96 14.01 3.57 -4.38
N ASN A 97 13.77 3.47 -5.68
CA ASN A 97 12.52 3.86 -6.35
C ASN A 97 11.38 2.82 -6.29
N SER A 98 11.53 1.74 -5.53
CA SER A 98 10.50 0.70 -5.41
C SER A 98 9.94 0.67 -3.99
N SER A 99 8.68 1.10 -3.80
CA SER A 99 7.97 1.00 -2.52
C SER A 99 7.85 -0.46 -2.07
N LEU A 100 7.57 -1.38 -2.98
CA LEU A 100 7.47 -2.81 -2.66
C LEU A 100 8.77 -3.36 -2.07
N THR A 101 9.92 -2.95 -2.60
CA THR A 101 11.23 -3.33 -2.03
C THR A 101 11.38 -2.79 -0.60
N ARG A 102 10.92 -1.56 -0.35
CA ARG A 102 10.96 -0.97 1.01
C ARG A 102 10.03 -1.70 1.97
N MET A 103 8.82 -2.05 1.52
CA MET A 103 7.88 -2.84 2.30
C MET A 103 8.46 -4.21 2.66
N TYR A 104 9.07 -4.89 1.69
CA TYR A 104 9.76 -6.16 1.95
C TYR A 104 10.90 -6.00 2.95
N GLN A 105 11.74 -4.98 2.80
CA GLN A 105 12.86 -4.73 3.71
C GLN A 105 12.38 -4.41 5.14
N ALA A 106 11.35 -3.57 5.28
CA ALA A 106 10.76 -3.25 6.58
C ALA A 106 10.21 -4.52 7.27
N MET A 107 9.52 -5.37 6.49
CA MET A 107 9.06 -6.68 6.96
C MET A 107 10.23 -7.58 7.35
N HIS A 108 11.26 -7.65 6.52
CA HIS A 108 12.46 -8.45 6.79
C HIS A 108 13.15 -8.02 8.11
N TYR A 109 13.30 -6.72 8.33
CA TYR A 109 13.89 -6.21 9.57
C TYR A 109 13.01 -6.54 10.79
N ALA A 110 11.71 -6.35 10.69
CA ALA A 110 10.79 -6.71 11.77
C ALA A 110 10.84 -8.23 12.06
N TRP A 111 10.93 -9.04 11.01
CA TRP A 111 11.06 -10.50 11.13
C TRP A 111 12.37 -10.92 11.79
N MET A 112 13.50 -10.37 11.37
CA MET A 112 14.83 -10.79 11.83
C MET A 112 15.26 -10.15 13.14
N LEU A 113 14.92 -8.88 13.36
CA LEU A 113 15.43 -8.06 14.47
C LEU A 113 14.33 -7.58 15.41
N GLY A 114 13.08 -7.58 14.94
CA GLY A 114 11.95 -6.95 15.63
C GLY A 114 11.78 -5.48 15.30
N PRO A 115 10.53 -4.97 15.30
CA PRO A 115 10.26 -3.56 14.99
C PRO A 115 10.83 -2.58 16.02
N ASP A 116 11.23 -3.07 17.19
CA ASP A 116 11.86 -2.35 18.28
C ASP A 116 13.36 -2.69 18.42
N GLY A 117 13.90 -3.52 17.52
CA GLY A 117 15.26 -4.05 17.58
C GLY A 117 15.49 -5.11 18.65
N LYS A 118 14.44 -5.62 19.32
CA LYS A 118 14.55 -6.57 20.44
C LYS A 118 13.67 -7.79 20.29
N SER A 119 12.44 -7.60 19.77
CA SER A 119 11.40 -8.63 19.74
C SER A 119 11.20 -9.12 18.30
N ALA A 120 12.14 -9.91 17.79
CA ALA A 120 12.11 -10.45 16.45
C ALA A 120 10.84 -11.30 16.21
N TRP A 121 10.07 -11.01 15.19
CA TRP A 121 8.83 -11.74 14.92
C TRP A 121 9.06 -13.22 14.64
N ARG A 122 10.20 -13.57 14.02
CA ARG A 122 10.58 -14.98 13.79
C ARG A 122 10.71 -15.82 15.06
N SER A 123 10.84 -15.19 16.23
CA SER A 123 10.96 -15.88 17.52
C SER A 123 9.59 -16.10 18.20
N GLU A 124 8.54 -15.56 17.63
CA GLU A 124 7.17 -15.75 18.10
C GLU A 124 6.64 -17.12 17.66
N SER A 125 5.77 -17.71 18.47
CA SER A 125 5.15 -18.99 18.15
C SER A 125 4.18 -18.89 16.97
N SER A 126 3.60 -17.72 16.74
CA SER A 126 2.71 -17.40 15.63
C SER A 126 2.79 -15.91 15.32
N VAL A 127 2.78 -15.59 14.02
CA VAL A 127 2.70 -14.22 13.53
C VAL A 127 1.56 -14.13 12.54
N LYS A 128 0.66 -13.16 12.76
CA LYS A 128 -0.50 -12.91 11.92
C LYS A 128 -0.53 -11.46 11.47
N PHE A 129 -1.10 -11.24 10.28
CA PHE A 129 -1.29 -9.92 9.69
C PHE A 129 -2.74 -9.69 9.29
N LEU A 130 -3.24 -8.50 9.57
CA LEU A 130 -4.52 -8.05 9.05
C LEU A 130 -4.33 -7.57 7.61
N CYS A 131 -5.15 -8.13 6.72
CA CYS A 131 -5.08 -7.93 5.28
C CYS A 131 -6.42 -7.39 4.76
N PRO A 132 -6.62 -6.06 4.70
CA PRO A 132 -7.82 -5.49 4.08
C PRO A 132 -7.99 -6.00 2.66
N SER A 133 -9.18 -6.56 2.37
CA SER A 133 -9.49 -7.23 1.10
C SER A 133 -10.81 -6.73 0.52
N PRO A 134 -10.88 -6.49 -0.81
CA PRO A 134 -9.79 -6.65 -1.80
C PRO A 134 -8.62 -5.72 -1.52
N GLY A 135 -7.37 -6.18 -1.72
CA GLY A 135 -6.15 -5.44 -1.41
C GLY A 135 -5.01 -5.71 -2.39
N TYR A 136 -3.86 -5.12 -2.15
CA TYR A 136 -2.71 -5.26 -3.04
C TYR A 136 -2.03 -6.62 -2.83
N ASP A 137 -2.12 -7.48 -3.83
CA ASP A 137 -1.67 -8.86 -3.79
C ASP A 137 -0.17 -9.02 -3.48
N ARG A 138 0.66 -8.02 -3.84
CA ARG A 138 2.10 -8.04 -3.58
C ARG A 138 2.43 -7.95 -2.09
N HIS A 139 1.64 -7.23 -1.30
CA HIS A 139 1.76 -7.21 0.15
C HIS A 139 1.46 -8.60 0.74
N PHE A 140 0.46 -9.28 0.18
CA PHE A 140 0.08 -10.63 0.61
C PHE A 140 1.19 -11.64 0.29
N ALA A 141 1.80 -11.52 -0.90
CA ALA A 141 2.95 -12.35 -1.27
C ALA A 141 4.16 -12.17 -0.33
N ILE A 142 4.34 -10.98 0.25
CA ILE A 142 5.36 -10.77 1.30
C ILE A 142 5.00 -11.59 2.55
N CYS A 143 3.75 -11.59 2.98
CA CYS A 143 3.32 -12.42 4.12
C CYS A 143 3.56 -13.91 3.84
N GLU A 144 3.22 -14.40 2.65
CA GLU A 144 3.46 -15.78 2.23
C GLU A 144 4.94 -16.15 2.31
N GLN A 145 5.83 -15.27 1.85
CA GLN A 145 7.28 -15.49 1.86
C GLN A 145 7.84 -15.70 3.29
N PHE A 146 7.25 -15.04 4.29
CA PHE A 146 7.66 -15.18 5.69
C PHE A 146 6.83 -16.21 6.47
N GLY A 147 5.88 -16.90 5.83
CA GLY A 147 4.99 -17.84 6.50
C GLY A 147 4.04 -17.18 7.51
N ILE A 148 3.70 -15.90 7.30
CA ILE A 148 2.80 -15.13 8.16
C ILE A 148 1.36 -15.47 7.81
N GLU A 149 0.56 -15.84 8.82
CA GLU A 149 -0.87 -16.10 8.64
C GLU A 149 -1.60 -14.79 8.33
N MET A 150 -2.35 -14.79 7.23
CA MET A 150 -3.12 -13.62 6.80
C MET A 150 -4.57 -13.73 7.26
N ILE A 151 -5.04 -12.70 7.96
CA ILE A 151 -6.43 -12.56 8.38
C ILE A 151 -7.09 -11.52 7.48
N PRO A 152 -8.03 -11.93 6.60
CA PRO A 152 -8.72 -10.98 5.75
C PRO A 152 -9.63 -10.07 6.58
N VAL A 153 -9.57 -8.78 6.30
CA VAL A 153 -10.43 -7.75 6.87
C VAL A 153 -11.25 -7.14 5.75
N ARG A 154 -12.54 -6.96 5.97
CA ARG A 154 -13.40 -6.34 4.98
C ARG A 154 -12.93 -4.91 4.68
N LEU A 155 -12.74 -4.58 3.40
CA LEU A 155 -12.54 -3.22 2.93
C LEU A 155 -13.92 -2.61 2.62
N THR A 156 -14.18 -1.42 3.19
CA THR A 156 -15.38 -0.61 2.96
C THR A 156 -15.03 0.57 2.05
N ASP A 157 -16.03 1.38 1.69
CA ASP A 157 -15.81 2.60 0.89
C ASP A 157 -14.95 3.66 1.63
N ASN A 158 -14.84 3.54 2.96
CA ASN A 158 -14.10 4.46 3.82
C ASN A 158 -12.79 3.88 4.39
N GLY A 159 -12.36 2.71 3.90
CA GLY A 159 -11.20 1.98 4.41
C GLY A 159 -11.58 0.65 5.07
N PRO A 160 -10.64 0.02 5.82
CA PRO A 160 -10.92 -1.25 6.50
C PRO A 160 -12.05 -1.12 7.52
N ASP A 161 -12.80 -2.20 7.71
CA ASP A 161 -13.80 -2.28 8.77
C ASP A 161 -13.10 -2.23 10.14
N MET A 162 -13.05 -1.03 10.72
CA MET A 162 -12.31 -0.79 11.95
C MET A 162 -12.93 -1.48 13.18
N ALA A 163 -14.22 -1.79 13.15
CA ALA A 163 -14.82 -2.59 14.24
C ALA A 163 -14.28 -4.02 14.21
N GLN A 164 -14.15 -4.60 13.03
CA GLN A 164 -13.52 -5.92 12.85
C GLN A 164 -12.03 -5.88 13.22
N VAL A 165 -11.27 -4.86 12.76
CA VAL A 165 -9.84 -4.69 13.06
C VAL A 165 -9.60 -4.64 14.58
N GLU A 166 -10.30 -3.76 15.28
CA GLU A 166 -10.12 -3.57 16.72
C GLU A 166 -10.51 -4.80 17.54
N ALA A 167 -11.58 -5.50 17.12
CA ALA A 167 -12.01 -6.73 17.79
C ALA A 167 -10.94 -7.84 17.64
N LEU A 168 -10.39 -8.02 16.44
CA LEU A 168 -9.35 -9.00 16.17
C LEU A 168 -8.06 -8.71 16.97
N ILE A 169 -7.60 -7.46 16.96
CA ILE A 169 -6.37 -7.05 17.65
C ILE A 169 -6.51 -7.26 19.19
N LYS A 170 -7.67 -6.95 19.77
CA LYS A 170 -7.93 -7.18 21.20
C LYS A 170 -7.98 -8.64 21.58
N ALA A 171 -8.43 -9.49 20.65
CA ALA A 171 -8.62 -10.92 20.91
C ALA A 171 -7.34 -11.75 20.70
N ASP A 172 -6.39 -11.28 19.90
CA ASP A 172 -5.24 -12.08 19.47
C ASP A 172 -3.94 -11.25 19.43
N ALA A 173 -3.10 -11.45 20.43
CA ALA A 173 -1.78 -10.80 20.54
C ALA A 173 -0.76 -11.33 19.52
N SER A 174 -1.04 -12.41 18.79
CA SER A 174 -0.21 -12.89 17.69
C SER A 174 -0.34 -12.06 16.42
N ILE A 175 -1.32 -11.16 16.34
CA ILE A 175 -1.45 -10.18 15.27
C ILE A 175 -0.36 -9.12 15.46
N LYS A 176 0.63 -9.13 14.57
CA LYS A 176 1.81 -8.27 14.64
C LYS A 176 1.80 -7.14 13.63
N GLY A 177 0.92 -7.18 12.65
CA GLY A 177 0.88 -6.12 11.68
C GLY A 177 -0.42 -6.01 10.89
N MET A 178 -0.50 -4.90 10.16
CA MET A 178 -1.61 -4.60 9.26
C MET A 178 -1.09 -3.88 8.02
N TRP A 179 -1.51 -4.31 6.85
CA TRP A 179 -1.30 -3.59 5.60
C TRP A 179 -2.35 -2.50 5.41
N CYS A 180 -1.90 -1.31 4.98
CA CYS A 180 -2.78 -0.20 4.64
C CYS A 180 -2.34 0.45 3.34
N VAL A 181 -3.29 0.70 2.42
CA VAL A 181 -3.10 1.49 1.22
C VAL A 181 -4.16 2.60 1.23
N PRO A 182 -3.89 3.74 1.94
CA PRO A 182 -4.94 4.69 2.29
C PRO A 182 -5.38 5.57 1.15
N LYS A 183 -4.52 5.84 0.18
CA LYS A 183 -4.80 6.66 -0.99
C LYS A 183 -4.53 5.88 -2.23
N TYR A 184 -5.44 5.69 -2.83
CA TYR A 184 -6.20 4.99 -3.86
C TYR A 184 -5.88 3.51 -3.74
N SER A 185 -6.49 2.83 -2.75
CA SER A 185 -6.32 1.38 -2.52
C SER A 185 -6.37 0.58 -3.81
N ASN A 186 -5.39 -0.27 -4.02
CA ASN A 186 -5.36 -1.18 -5.15
C ASN A 186 -6.02 -2.52 -4.76
N PRO A 187 -7.04 -3.03 -5.47
CA PRO A 187 -7.55 -2.56 -6.77
C PRO A 187 -8.77 -1.62 -6.69
N THR A 188 -9.31 -1.31 -5.53
CA THR A 188 -10.64 -0.70 -5.38
C THR A 188 -10.68 0.80 -5.63
N GLY A 189 -9.56 1.50 -5.50
CA GLY A 189 -9.49 2.96 -5.53
C GLY A 189 -10.01 3.64 -4.25
N CYS A 190 -10.35 2.87 -3.21
CA CYS A 190 -10.85 3.39 -1.94
C CYS A 190 -9.85 4.38 -1.32
N VAL A 191 -10.37 5.47 -0.77
CA VAL A 191 -9.62 6.45 0.02
C VAL A 191 -10.12 6.37 1.46
N TYR A 192 -9.20 6.19 2.41
CA TYR A 192 -9.57 6.07 3.81
C TYR A 192 -10.10 7.40 4.34
N SER A 193 -11.21 7.34 5.10
CA SER A 193 -11.76 8.52 5.77
C SER A 193 -10.85 8.97 6.92
N ALA A 194 -10.97 10.25 7.32
CA ALA A 194 -10.24 10.78 8.48
C ALA A 194 -10.52 9.96 9.75
N GLU A 195 -11.79 9.58 9.99
CA GLU A 195 -12.16 8.72 11.11
C GLU A 195 -11.41 7.38 11.08
N THR A 196 -11.32 6.74 9.92
CA THR A 196 -10.59 5.47 9.75
C THR A 196 -9.10 5.66 10.06
N VAL A 197 -8.49 6.74 9.57
CA VAL A 197 -7.08 7.07 9.82
C VAL A 197 -6.84 7.29 11.31
N ASP A 198 -7.69 8.05 11.99
CA ASP A 198 -7.58 8.29 13.44
C ASP A 198 -7.70 7.01 14.25
N ARG A 199 -8.62 6.11 13.86
CA ARG A 199 -8.76 4.79 14.50
C ARG A 199 -7.56 3.91 14.27
N ILE A 200 -6.99 3.90 13.07
CA ILE A 200 -5.74 3.16 12.77
C ILE A 200 -4.59 3.72 13.63
N ALA A 201 -4.44 5.03 13.72
CA ALA A 201 -3.42 5.66 14.55
C ALA A 201 -3.56 5.30 16.05
N ALA A 202 -4.77 5.04 16.51
CA ALA A 202 -5.04 4.63 17.89
C ALA A 202 -4.78 3.14 18.18
N LEU A 203 -4.54 2.29 17.17
CA LEU A 203 -4.37 0.84 17.35
C LEU A 203 -3.22 0.47 18.31
N GLY A 204 -2.16 1.27 18.34
CA GLY A 204 -1.06 1.05 19.28
C GLY A 204 -1.45 1.05 20.77
N LYS A 205 -2.64 1.57 21.11
CA LYS A 205 -3.16 1.56 22.49
C LYS A 205 -3.78 0.22 22.91
N ILE A 206 -4.12 -0.63 21.94
CA ILE A 206 -4.83 -1.89 22.15
C ILE A 206 -4.09 -3.11 21.57
N ALA A 207 -3.12 -2.88 20.72
CA ALA A 207 -2.32 -3.92 20.06
C ALA A 207 -1.15 -4.39 20.94
N ALA A 208 -0.55 -5.52 20.59
CA ALA A 208 0.70 -5.97 21.16
C ALA A 208 1.82 -4.92 20.98
N PRO A 209 2.79 -4.78 21.91
CA PRO A 209 3.81 -3.73 21.84
C PRO A 209 4.65 -3.72 20.55
N ASN A 210 4.83 -4.88 19.93
CA ASN A 210 5.56 -5.07 18.69
C ASN A 210 4.67 -5.10 17.44
N PHE A 211 3.39 -4.70 17.52
CA PHE A 211 2.50 -4.49 16.40
C PHE A 211 2.93 -3.27 15.59
N ARG A 212 2.82 -3.34 14.26
CA ARG A 212 3.10 -2.22 13.34
C ARG A 212 2.08 -2.14 12.22
N VAL A 213 1.76 -0.91 11.81
CA VAL A 213 1.00 -0.61 10.60
C VAL A 213 2.00 -0.34 9.48
N PHE A 214 1.84 -1.04 8.36
CA PHE A 214 2.57 -0.79 7.12
C PHE A 214 1.70 0.09 6.23
N TRP A 215 2.12 1.33 6.06
CA TRP A 215 1.35 2.39 5.43
C TRP A 215 1.95 2.72 4.07
N ASP A 216 1.38 2.15 3.01
CA ASP A 216 1.79 2.37 1.62
C ASP A 216 0.94 3.50 1.02
N ASN A 217 1.54 4.70 0.92
CA ASN A 217 0.83 5.94 0.56
C ASN A 217 1.41 6.59 -0.70
#